data_e287a07d8aab835b1d161b7acefd99e8
#
_entry.id   e287a07d8aab835b1d161b7acefd99e8
#
_cell.length_a   1.000
_cell.length_b   1.000
_cell.length_c   1.000
_cell.angle_alpha   90.00
_cell.angle_beta   90.00
_cell.angle_gamma   90.00
#
_symmetry.space_group_name_H-M   'P 1'
#
loop_
_entity.id
_entity.type
_entity.pdbx_description
1 polymer ?
#
loop_
_entity_poly.entity_id
_entity_poly.type
_entity_poly.pdbx_seq_one_letter_code
_entity_poly.pdbx_strand_id
1 'polypeptide(L)'
;MPPPAKEDEPPSEHDTYIAVCAKTNVNVRTGASTDEAILFTLKKGDSLPLLKKIGNWYAVKKGDDVGYLYADYAYLAETSAALEKVIREGLKKIGIPYEWGAPRILTDKGTVNPYFTGKSFDCSSFVQYCYYKGAGIKLGNYTGSQADYTVGEKITTYSALRRGDFYFTGGSKISHVVIYLGGGLLLQTYSANDGPVSVTTDERWKTNFLSGRRPDLTVIKQFQ
;
A
#
# COMPACT_ATOMS: atom_id res chain seq x y z
N MET A 1 -43.75 11.04 0.18
CA MET A 1 -42.65 10.26 -0.45
C MET A 1 -41.39 11.08 -0.35
N PRO A 2 -40.33 10.61 0.30
CA PRO A 2 -39.04 11.27 0.20
C PRO A 2 -38.48 11.10 -1.23
N PRO A 3 -37.74 12.09 -1.77
CA PRO A 3 -37.16 11.99 -3.10
C PRO A 3 -36.18 10.78 -3.16
N PRO A 4 -36.08 10.12 -4.32
CA PRO A 4 -35.09 9.02 -4.46
C PRO A 4 -33.69 9.55 -4.19
N ALA A 5 -32.90 8.76 -3.43
CA ALA A 5 -31.51 9.03 -3.22
C ALA A 5 -30.84 9.19 -4.60
N LYS A 6 -30.09 10.28 -4.80
CA LYS A 6 -29.26 10.45 -5.99
C LYS A 6 -28.33 9.24 -6.06
N GLU A 7 -28.39 8.51 -7.17
CA GLU A 7 -27.36 7.56 -7.52
C GLU A 7 -26.05 8.34 -7.59
N ASP A 8 -25.06 7.94 -6.77
CA ASP A 8 -23.73 8.51 -6.83
C ASP A 8 -23.19 8.24 -8.24
N GLU A 9 -22.84 9.29 -8.96
CA GLU A 9 -22.20 9.17 -10.28
C GLU A 9 -20.96 8.29 -10.18
N PRO A 10 -20.73 7.39 -11.15
CA PRO A 10 -19.50 6.62 -11.17
C PRO A 10 -18.28 7.57 -11.24
N PRO A 11 -17.17 7.27 -10.53
CA PRO A 11 -15.98 8.09 -10.60
C PRO A 11 -15.50 8.24 -12.05
N SER A 12 -14.99 9.42 -12.38
CA SER A 12 -14.46 9.72 -13.72
C SER A 12 -13.35 8.71 -14.11
N GLU A 13 -13.15 8.47 -15.41
CA GLU A 13 -12.17 7.48 -15.94
C GLU A 13 -10.72 7.70 -15.47
N HIS A 14 -10.43 8.77 -14.74
CA HIS A 14 -9.08 9.13 -14.26
C HIS A 14 -8.83 8.80 -12.78
N ASP A 15 -9.88 8.56 -11.98
CA ASP A 15 -9.74 8.27 -10.56
C ASP A 15 -10.13 6.81 -10.28
N THR A 16 -9.12 5.96 -10.16
CA THR A 16 -9.34 4.56 -9.78
C THR A 16 -9.48 4.47 -8.28
N TYR A 17 -10.70 4.21 -7.80
CA TYR A 17 -10.95 3.88 -6.41
C TYR A 17 -10.86 2.39 -6.16
N ILE A 18 -10.33 2.04 -5.01
CA ILE A 18 -10.29 0.66 -4.52
C ILE A 18 -10.89 0.57 -3.13
N ALA A 19 -11.49 -0.57 -2.83
CA ALA A 19 -11.82 -0.97 -1.47
C ALA A 19 -10.65 -1.76 -0.87
N VAL A 20 -10.08 -1.27 0.23
CA VAL A 20 -8.96 -1.90 0.94
C VAL A 20 -9.47 -2.57 2.19
N CYS A 21 -9.23 -3.85 2.33
CA CYS A 21 -9.68 -4.65 3.46
C CYS A 21 -8.96 -4.23 4.75
N ALA A 22 -9.71 -3.78 5.75
CA ALA A 22 -9.19 -3.34 7.05
C ALA A 22 -9.05 -4.46 8.08
N LYS A 23 -9.70 -5.61 7.85
CA LYS A 23 -9.75 -6.76 8.76
C LYS A 23 -9.23 -8.02 8.09
N THR A 24 -8.98 -9.05 8.88
CA THR A 24 -8.58 -10.37 8.39
C THR A 24 -9.81 -11.25 8.17
N ASN A 25 -9.76 -12.11 7.15
CA ASN A 25 -10.82 -13.07 6.82
C ASN A 25 -12.17 -12.42 6.52
N VAL A 26 -12.18 -11.36 5.71
CA VAL A 26 -13.41 -10.71 5.28
C VAL A 26 -13.98 -11.41 4.05
N ASN A 27 -15.24 -11.81 4.14
CA ASN A 27 -15.93 -12.48 3.06
C ASN A 27 -16.36 -11.50 1.97
N VAL A 28 -16.10 -11.85 0.73
CA VAL A 28 -16.70 -11.24 -0.46
C VAL A 28 -17.76 -12.21 -0.98
N ARG A 29 -18.98 -11.71 -1.23
CA ARG A 29 -20.18 -12.53 -1.48
C ARG A 29 -20.74 -12.31 -2.87
N THR A 30 -21.67 -13.17 -3.27
CA THR A 30 -22.37 -13.10 -4.58
C THR A 30 -23.35 -11.94 -4.67
N GLY A 31 -23.82 -11.40 -3.54
CA GLY A 31 -24.75 -10.30 -3.46
C GLY A 31 -24.56 -9.45 -2.21
N ALA A 32 -25.26 -8.32 -2.14
CA ALA A 32 -25.17 -7.34 -1.05
C ALA A 32 -26.01 -7.76 0.19
N SER A 33 -25.82 -8.98 0.67
CA SER A 33 -26.46 -9.54 1.88
C SER A 33 -25.54 -10.53 2.55
N THR A 34 -25.71 -10.71 3.89
CA THR A 34 -25.03 -11.76 4.66
C THR A 34 -25.53 -13.16 4.33
N ASP A 35 -26.70 -13.30 3.73
CA ASP A 35 -27.30 -14.58 3.35
C ASP A 35 -26.77 -15.10 2.01
N GLU A 36 -26.10 -14.25 1.27
CA GLU A 36 -25.50 -14.58 -0.02
C GLU A 36 -24.24 -15.45 0.11
N ALA A 37 -24.00 -16.28 -0.88
CA ALA A 37 -22.85 -17.20 -0.90
C ALA A 37 -21.51 -16.45 -0.86
N ILE A 38 -20.51 -17.06 -0.22
CA ILE A 38 -19.15 -16.53 -0.18
C ILE A 38 -18.44 -16.94 -1.47
N LEU A 39 -17.95 -15.95 -2.23
CA LEU A 39 -17.11 -16.17 -3.41
C LEU A 39 -15.65 -16.43 -3.01
N PHE A 40 -15.12 -15.60 -2.12
CA PHE A 40 -13.76 -15.70 -1.59
C PHE A 40 -13.61 -14.85 -0.33
N THR A 41 -12.46 -14.96 0.32
CA THR A 41 -12.10 -14.16 1.49
C THR A 41 -10.91 -13.25 1.19
N LEU A 42 -10.88 -12.08 1.85
CA LEU A 42 -9.78 -11.13 1.81
C LEU A 42 -9.00 -11.15 3.12
N LYS A 43 -7.70 -10.93 3.00
CA LYS A 43 -6.81 -10.67 4.13
C LYS A 43 -6.69 -9.16 4.36
N LYS A 44 -6.24 -8.79 5.54
CA LYS A 44 -5.94 -7.40 5.87
C LYS A 44 -4.91 -6.82 4.88
N GLY A 45 -5.26 -5.68 4.29
CA GLY A 45 -4.43 -5.00 3.28
C GLY A 45 -4.72 -5.40 1.84
N ASP A 46 -5.43 -6.51 1.59
CA ASP A 46 -5.89 -6.83 0.24
C ASP A 46 -6.81 -5.72 -0.28
N SER A 47 -6.76 -5.47 -1.57
CA SER A 47 -7.56 -4.43 -2.22
C SER A 47 -8.18 -4.92 -3.51
N LEU A 48 -9.37 -4.40 -3.81
CA LEU A 48 -10.11 -4.70 -5.03
C LEU A 48 -10.64 -3.42 -5.67
N PRO A 49 -10.64 -3.32 -7.00
CA PRO A 49 -11.28 -2.22 -7.71
C PRO A 49 -12.73 -2.05 -7.26
N LEU A 50 -13.08 -0.81 -6.90
CA LEU A 50 -14.45 -0.43 -6.56
C LEU A 50 -15.23 -0.23 -7.85
N LEU A 51 -16.42 -0.81 -7.92
CA LEU A 51 -17.39 -0.55 -8.99
C LEU A 51 -18.43 0.49 -8.54
N LYS A 52 -19.05 0.27 -7.38
CA LYS A 52 -20.03 1.18 -6.79
C LYS A 52 -20.29 0.85 -5.32
N LYS A 53 -20.95 1.78 -4.61
CA LYS A 53 -21.50 1.55 -3.28
C LYS A 53 -23.01 1.26 -3.38
N ILE A 54 -23.48 0.25 -2.63
CA ILE A 54 -24.88 -0.16 -2.56
C ILE A 54 -25.25 -0.31 -1.09
N GLY A 55 -25.92 0.68 -0.51
CA GLY A 55 -26.19 0.70 0.93
C GLY A 55 -24.89 0.58 1.75
N ASN A 56 -24.80 -0.45 2.59
CA ASN A 56 -23.63 -0.74 3.41
C ASN A 56 -22.64 -1.73 2.74
N TRP A 57 -22.68 -1.87 1.42
CA TRP A 57 -21.83 -2.77 0.66
C TRP A 57 -21.06 -2.04 -0.44
N TYR A 58 -19.84 -2.50 -0.70
CA TYR A 58 -19.07 -2.15 -1.88
C TYR A 58 -19.16 -3.27 -2.91
N ALA A 59 -19.66 -2.97 -4.11
CA ALA A 59 -19.49 -3.85 -5.25
C ALA A 59 -18.05 -3.70 -5.75
N VAL A 60 -17.32 -4.81 -5.81
CA VAL A 60 -15.89 -4.87 -6.13
C VAL A 60 -15.62 -5.89 -7.22
N LYS A 61 -14.50 -5.73 -7.94
CA LYS A 61 -14.14 -6.61 -9.07
C LYS A 61 -12.88 -7.41 -8.77
N LYS A 62 -12.89 -8.73 -9.10
CA LYS A 62 -11.71 -9.59 -9.07
C LYS A 62 -11.65 -10.44 -10.34
N GLY A 63 -10.75 -10.08 -11.27
CA GLY A 63 -10.79 -10.64 -12.62
C GLY A 63 -12.09 -10.24 -13.31
N ASP A 64 -12.87 -11.21 -13.77
CA ASP A 64 -14.19 -10.99 -14.37
C ASP A 64 -15.33 -11.08 -13.35
N ASP A 65 -15.07 -11.56 -12.14
CA ASP A 65 -16.07 -11.71 -11.09
C ASP A 65 -16.39 -10.40 -10.41
N VAL A 66 -17.69 -10.17 -10.15
CA VAL A 66 -18.19 -9.10 -9.29
C VAL A 66 -18.62 -9.71 -7.96
N GLY A 67 -18.11 -9.14 -6.89
CA GLY A 67 -18.45 -9.55 -5.54
C GLY A 67 -18.82 -8.37 -4.66
N TYR A 68 -19.36 -8.65 -3.47
CA TYR A 68 -19.85 -7.65 -2.53
C TYR A 68 -19.12 -7.77 -1.19
N LEU A 69 -18.53 -6.64 -0.76
CA LEU A 69 -17.75 -6.48 0.46
C LEU A 69 -18.50 -5.54 1.40
N TYR A 70 -18.70 -5.93 2.67
CA TYR A 70 -19.35 -5.07 3.64
C TYR A 70 -18.47 -3.85 3.99
N ALA A 71 -19.06 -2.65 3.91
CA ALA A 71 -18.30 -1.40 3.92
C ALA A 71 -17.53 -1.15 5.22
N ASP A 72 -18.05 -1.58 6.39
CA ASP A 72 -17.37 -1.40 7.68
C ASP A 72 -16.09 -2.24 7.82
N TYR A 73 -15.83 -3.16 6.89
CA TYR A 73 -14.62 -3.99 6.89
C TYR A 73 -13.56 -3.51 5.89
N ALA A 74 -13.84 -2.41 5.20
CA ALA A 74 -12.93 -1.81 4.24
C ALA A 74 -12.98 -0.29 4.29
N TYR A 75 -11.98 0.35 3.73
CA TYR A 75 -12.00 1.79 3.43
C TYR A 75 -11.72 1.99 1.95
N LEU A 76 -12.15 3.14 1.43
CA LEU A 76 -11.87 3.52 0.05
C LEU A 76 -10.57 4.31 -0.04
N ALA A 77 -9.81 4.06 -1.08
CA ALA A 77 -8.59 4.81 -1.37
C ALA A 77 -8.50 5.12 -2.87
N GLU A 78 -8.04 6.32 -3.19
CA GLU A 78 -7.59 6.66 -4.53
C GLU A 78 -6.29 5.92 -4.83
N THR A 79 -6.14 5.44 -6.06
CA THR A 79 -4.95 4.72 -6.48
C THR A 79 -4.74 4.82 -8.00
N SER A 80 -3.62 4.26 -8.46
CA SER A 80 -3.35 4.08 -9.89
C SER A 80 -2.84 2.66 -10.15
N ALA A 81 -2.93 2.21 -11.40
CA ALA A 81 -2.40 0.90 -11.78
C ALA A 81 -0.90 0.74 -11.47
N ALA A 82 -0.11 1.82 -11.58
CA ALA A 82 1.31 1.83 -11.25
C ALA A 82 1.52 1.68 -9.74
N LEU A 83 0.74 2.41 -8.92
CA LEU A 83 0.81 2.32 -7.47
C LEU A 83 0.42 0.93 -6.95
N GLU A 84 -0.65 0.34 -7.50
CA GLU A 84 -1.06 -1.00 -7.09
C GLU A 84 -0.03 -2.07 -7.46
N LYS A 85 0.78 -1.87 -8.51
CA LYS A 85 1.94 -2.76 -8.77
C LYS A 85 2.99 -2.65 -7.65
N VAL A 86 3.32 -1.44 -7.18
CA VAL A 86 4.26 -1.24 -6.05
C VAL A 86 3.79 -1.98 -4.81
N ILE A 87 2.53 -1.76 -4.42
CA ILE A 87 1.95 -2.39 -3.22
C ILE A 87 1.87 -3.91 -3.38
N ARG A 88 1.47 -4.41 -4.54
CA ARG A 88 1.40 -5.85 -4.83
C ARG A 88 2.75 -6.54 -4.73
N GLU A 89 3.83 -5.90 -5.18
CA GLU A 89 5.18 -6.46 -5.02
C GLU A 89 5.56 -6.60 -3.54
N GLY A 90 5.17 -5.66 -2.70
CA GLY A 90 5.37 -5.77 -1.25
C GLY A 90 4.49 -6.84 -0.60
N LEU A 91 3.21 -6.92 -0.95
CA LEU A 91 2.29 -7.93 -0.41
C LEU A 91 2.73 -9.37 -0.74
N LYS A 92 3.36 -9.60 -1.90
CA LYS A 92 3.97 -10.90 -2.25
C LYS A 92 5.12 -11.31 -1.31
N LYS A 93 5.66 -10.37 -0.53
CA LYS A 93 6.77 -10.58 0.39
C LYS A 93 6.34 -10.78 1.84
N ILE A 94 5.04 -10.79 2.14
CA ILE A 94 4.53 -11.08 3.48
C ILE A 94 5.11 -12.40 3.98
N GLY A 95 5.65 -12.38 5.21
CA GLY A 95 6.30 -13.52 5.83
C GLY A 95 7.81 -13.61 5.59
N ILE A 96 8.41 -12.81 4.69
CA ILE A 96 9.86 -12.75 4.52
C ILE A 96 10.51 -12.12 5.75
N PRO A 97 11.54 -12.75 6.36
CA PRO A 97 12.14 -12.32 7.62
C PRO A 97 12.86 -10.98 7.52
N TYR A 98 12.91 -10.28 8.65
CA TYR A 98 13.73 -9.09 8.83
C TYR A 98 15.19 -9.48 9.03
N GLU A 99 16.09 -8.74 8.38
CA GLU A 99 17.54 -8.82 8.58
C GLU A 99 18.14 -7.41 8.49
N TRP A 100 18.80 -6.98 9.56
CA TRP A 100 19.48 -5.69 9.55
C TRP A 100 20.59 -5.66 8.50
N GLY A 101 20.55 -4.65 7.62
CA GLY A 101 21.54 -4.54 6.55
C GLY A 101 21.33 -5.52 5.40
N ALA A 102 20.13 -6.10 5.26
CA ALA A 102 19.78 -7.00 4.15
C ALA A 102 20.23 -6.43 2.79
N PRO A 103 20.68 -7.27 1.85
CA PRO A 103 21.09 -6.82 0.53
C PRO A 103 19.99 -6.01 -0.18
N ARG A 104 20.34 -4.83 -0.68
CA ARG A 104 19.45 -3.97 -1.47
C ARG A 104 19.33 -4.51 -2.88
N ILE A 105 18.16 -4.32 -3.50
CA ILE A 105 17.96 -4.69 -4.90
C ILE A 105 18.78 -3.80 -5.85
N LEU A 106 19.10 -2.58 -5.43
CA LEU A 106 19.96 -1.67 -6.17
C LEU A 106 21.28 -1.44 -5.41
N THR A 107 22.36 -1.29 -6.18
CA THR A 107 23.65 -0.79 -5.68
C THR A 107 23.60 0.73 -5.48
N ASP A 108 24.62 1.33 -4.87
CA ASP A 108 24.77 2.79 -4.74
C ASP A 108 24.85 3.49 -6.09
N LYS A 109 25.24 2.79 -7.16
CA LYS A 109 25.24 3.27 -8.53
C LYS A 109 23.89 3.18 -9.22
N GLY A 110 22.84 2.69 -8.52
CA GLY A 110 21.49 2.50 -9.07
C GLY A 110 21.38 1.37 -10.11
N THR A 111 22.34 0.44 -10.14
CA THR A 111 22.27 -0.79 -10.94
C THR A 111 21.72 -1.94 -10.10
N VAL A 112 21.20 -2.98 -10.77
CA VAL A 112 20.71 -4.18 -10.05
C VAL A 112 21.88 -4.85 -9.31
N ASN A 113 21.67 -5.13 -8.02
CA ASN A 113 22.65 -5.77 -7.19
C ASN A 113 22.64 -7.29 -7.45
N PRO A 114 23.77 -7.89 -7.93
CA PRO A 114 23.85 -9.32 -8.20
C PRO A 114 23.72 -10.20 -6.94
N TYR A 115 23.96 -9.64 -5.75
CA TYR A 115 23.84 -10.35 -4.47
C TYR A 115 22.46 -10.23 -3.83
N PHE A 116 21.51 -9.54 -4.47
CA PHE A 116 20.16 -9.44 -3.96
C PHE A 116 19.42 -10.77 -4.11
N THR A 117 18.95 -11.33 -3.00
CA THR A 117 18.22 -12.60 -2.99
C THR A 117 16.73 -12.44 -2.77
N GLY A 118 16.29 -11.36 -2.12
CA GLY A 118 14.91 -11.12 -1.70
C GLY A 118 14.41 -12.13 -0.65
N LYS A 119 15.32 -12.81 0.06
CA LYS A 119 15.00 -13.77 1.14
C LYS A 119 14.94 -13.12 2.52
N SER A 120 15.39 -11.89 2.64
CA SER A 120 15.32 -11.05 3.83
C SER A 120 15.25 -9.57 3.43
N PHE A 121 14.75 -8.73 4.34
CA PHE A 121 14.69 -7.28 4.17
C PHE A 121 14.94 -6.58 5.50
N ASP A 122 15.56 -5.39 5.46
CA ASP A 122 15.32 -4.35 6.44
C ASP A 122 14.27 -3.36 5.94
N CYS A 123 13.86 -2.38 6.76
CA CYS A 123 12.80 -1.45 6.39
C CYS A 123 13.08 -0.69 5.09
N SER A 124 14.28 -0.20 4.89
CA SER A 124 14.66 0.60 3.72
C SER A 124 14.87 -0.25 2.47
N SER A 125 15.47 -1.43 2.59
CA SER A 125 15.63 -2.36 1.46
C SER A 125 14.28 -2.88 0.97
N PHE A 126 13.31 -3.06 1.87
CA PHE A 126 11.95 -3.45 1.52
C PHE A 126 11.23 -2.37 0.73
N VAL A 127 11.25 -1.11 1.19
CA VAL A 127 10.65 0.01 0.46
C VAL A 127 11.30 0.19 -0.90
N GLN A 128 12.64 0.16 -0.98
CA GLN A 128 13.36 0.21 -2.26
C GLN A 128 12.92 -0.91 -3.22
N TYR A 129 12.80 -2.14 -2.71
CA TYR A 129 12.34 -3.30 -3.49
C TYR A 129 10.96 -3.06 -4.08
N CYS A 130 9.98 -2.64 -3.27
CA CYS A 130 8.61 -2.42 -3.71
C CYS A 130 8.53 -1.41 -4.84
N TYR A 131 9.17 -0.25 -4.67
CA TYR A 131 9.14 0.82 -5.66
C TYR A 131 9.92 0.48 -6.93
N TYR A 132 11.07 -0.17 -6.80
CA TYR A 132 11.83 -0.59 -7.97
C TYR A 132 11.11 -1.68 -8.78
N LYS A 133 10.62 -2.74 -8.12
CA LYS A 133 9.94 -3.85 -8.81
C LYS A 133 8.57 -3.47 -9.35
N GLY A 134 7.83 -2.64 -8.63
CA GLY A 134 6.48 -2.25 -9.01
C GLY A 134 6.43 -1.15 -10.05
N ALA A 135 7.38 -0.20 -10.00
CA ALA A 135 7.33 1.02 -10.79
C ALA A 135 8.68 1.47 -11.39
N GLY A 136 9.77 0.73 -11.23
CA GLY A 136 11.09 1.11 -11.74
C GLY A 136 11.74 2.29 -11.01
N ILE A 137 11.13 2.77 -9.91
CA ILE A 137 11.65 3.90 -9.14
C ILE A 137 12.90 3.49 -8.37
N LYS A 138 13.97 4.24 -8.57
CA LYS A 138 15.25 4.05 -7.89
C LYS A 138 15.33 4.92 -6.65
N LEU A 139 14.94 4.36 -5.51
CA LEU A 139 15.11 4.99 -4.20
C LEU A 139 16.52 4.75 -3.66
N GLY A 140 16.94 5.61 -2.74
CA GLY A 140 18.22 5.46 -2.04
C GLY A 140 18.31 4.17 -1.21
N ASN A 141 19.53 3.82 -0.78
CA ASN A 141 19.84 2.54 -0.16
C ASN A 141 19.57 2.47 1.35
N TYR A 142 19.27 3.59 2.00
CA TYR A 142 18.95 3.67 3.44
C TYR A 142 17.93 4.78 3.70
N THR A 143 17.36 4.79 4.88
CA THR A 143 16.25 5.71 5.24
C THR A 143 16.58 7.19 5.00
N GLY A 144 17.81 7.64 5.29
CA GLY A 144 18.24 9.02 5.05
C GLY A 144 18.21 9.38 3.57
N SER A 145 18.84 8.57 2.71
CA SER A 145 18.84 8.82 1.26
C SER A 145 17.45 8.68 0.64
N GLN A 146 16.56 7.86 1.22
CA GLN A 146 15.17 7.81 0.80
C GLN A 146 14.39 9.05 1.25
N ALA A 147 14.71 9.63 2.41
CA ALA A 147 14.13 10.88 2.86
C ALA A 147 14.55 12.08 2.01
N ASP A 148 15.71 11.99 1.36
CA ASP A 148 16.22 13.01 0.43
C ASP A 148 15.70 12.83 -1.02
N TYR A 149 14.85 11.83 -1.28
CA TYR A 149 14.25 11.61 -2.59
C TYR A 149 13.41 12.82 -3.02
N THR A 150 13.70 13.39 -4.19
CA THR A 150 13.17 14.69 -4.63
C THR A 150 12.17 14.59 -5.78
N VAL A 151 12.04 13.43 -6.45
CA VAL A 151 11.07 13.27 -7.55
C VAL A 151 9.71 12.93 -6.97
N GLY A 152 8.82 13.92 -6.95
CA GLY A 152 7.50 13.83 -6.33
C GLY A 152 7.33 14.80 -5.16
N GLU A 153 6.37 14.53 -4.30
CA GLU A 153 5.95 15.42 -3.21
C GLU A 153 6.58 15.04 -1.88
N LYS A 154 7.02 16.06 -1.11
CA LYS A 154 7.37 15.89 0.31
C LYS A 154 6.13 16.06 1.17
N ILE A 155 5.83 15.07 1.99
CA ILE A 155 4.71 15.10 2.93
C ILE A 155 5.22 15.53 4.29
N THR A 156 4.64 16.60 4.84
CA THR A 156 5.08 17.23 6.09
C THR A 156 4.16 16.95 7.28
N THR A 157 2.95 16.43 7.03
CA THR A 157 1.99 16.09 8.08
C THR A 157 1.46 14.69 7.88
N TYR A 158 1.20 13.98 8.98
CA TYR A 158 0.64 12.63 8.93
C TYR A 158 -0.74 12.58 8.23
N SER A 159 -1.58 13.60 8.44
CA SER A 159 -2.92 13.68 7.85
C SER A 159 -2.94 13.87 6.33
N ALA A 160 -1.82 14.31 5.74
CA ALA A 160 -1.68 14.45 4.29
C ALA A 160 -1.25 13.15 3.59
N LEU A 161 -0.97 12.08 4.35
CA LEU A 161 -0.58 10.79 3.78
C LEU A 161 -1.73 10.19 2.96
N ARG A 162 -1.38 9.68 1.78
CA ARG A 162 -2.24 8.91 0.88
C ARG A 162 -1.70 7.51 0.67
N ARG A 163 -2.55 6.62 0.20
CA ARG A 163 -2.14 5.26 -0.17
C ARG A 163 -0.91 5.30 -1.09
N GLY A 164 0.09 4.48 -0.74
CA GLY A 164 1.34 4.38 -1.45
C GLY A 164 2.40 5.42 -1.07
N ASP A 165 2.12 6.40 -0.25
CA ASP A 165 3.19 7.21 0.32
C ASP A 165 4.08 6.34 1.19
N PHE A 166 5.37 6.58 1.18
CA PHE A 166 6.22 6.03 2.22
C PHE A 166 6.63 7.14 3.19
N TYR A 167 6.64 6.80 4.48
CA TYR A 167 6.96 7.80 5.49
C TYR A 167 7.98 7.29 6.50
N PHE A 168 8.64 8.25 7.12
CA PHE A 168 9.72 8.04 8.07
C PHE A 168 9.26 8.32 9.48
N THR A 169 9.68 7.47 10.40
CA THR A 169 9.40 7.62 11.82
C THR A 169 10.69 7.53 12.63
N GLY A 170 10.65 8.08 13.84
CA GLY A 170 11.77 8.06 14.77
C GLY A 170 11.60 9.06 15.90
N GLY A 171 12.65 9.26 16.66
CA GLY A 171 12.69 10.35 17.66
C GLY A 171 13.32 11.60 17.04
N SER A 172 14.52 12.00 17.52
CA SER A 172 15.30 13.12 16.94
C SER A 172 15.91 12.79 15.57
N LYS A 173 15.98 11.51 15.21
CA LYS A 173 16.52 11.02 13.93
C LYS A 173 15.59 9.97 13.35
N ILE A 174 15.63 9.83 12.02
CA ILE A 174 14.93 8.76 11.30
C ILE A 174 15.50 7.41 11.75
N SER A 175 14.63 6.51 12.19
CA SER A 175 14.97 5.14 12.56
C SER A 175 14.25 4.08 11.76
N HIS A 176 13.16 4.46 11.06
CA HIS A 176 12.33 3.51 10.34
C HIS A 176 11.63 4.16 9.13
N VAL A 177 11.25 3.34 8.15
CA VAL A 177 10.44 3.72 6.99
C VAL A 177 9.39 2.66 6.70
N VAL A 178 8.18 3.10 6.32
CA VAL A 178 7.02 2.26 6.05
C VAL A 178 6.28 2.71 4.80
N ILE A 179 5.54 1.83 4.15
CA ILE A 179 4.59 2.17 3.07
C ILE A 179 3.19 2.30 3.68
N TYR A 180 2.55 3.45 3.50
CA TYR A 180 1.19 3.71 3.95
C TYR A 180 0.17 3.13 2.96
N LEU A 181 -0.69 2.25 3.44
CA LEU A 181 -1.73 1.64 2.61
C LEU A 181 -3.04 2.43 2.61
N GLY A 182 -3.15 3.45 3.49
CA GLY A 182 -4.39 4.17 3.79
C GLY A 182 -5.10 3.59 5.01
N GLY A 183 -6.09 4.31 5.56
CA GLY A 183 -6.95 3.83 6.66
C GLY A 183 -6.19 3.37 7.91
N GLY A 184 -5.01 3.90 8.16
CA GLY A 184 -4.16 3.50 9.29
C GLY A 184 -3.46 2.14 9.09
N LEU A 185 -3.37 1.62 7.87
CA LEU A 185 -2.63 0.39 7.57
C LEU A 185 -1.26 0.68 6.97
N LEU A 186 -0.28 -0.12 7.37
CA LEU A 186 1.10 -0.06 6.93
C LEU A 186 1.55 -1.39 6.34
N LEU A 187 2.34 -1.32 5.28
CA LEU A 187 3.09 -2.45 4.75
C LEU A 187 4.56 -2.24 5.08
N GLN A 188 5.16 -3.11 5.89
CA GLN A 188 6.48 -2.90 6.47
C GLN A 188 7.16 -4.19 6.92
N THR A 189 8.46 -4.07 7.25
CA THR A 189 9.23 -4.98 8.09
C THR A 189 10.08 -4.13 9.03
N TYR A 190 10.17 -4.47 10.33
CA TYR A 190 10.73 -3.54 11.30
C TYR A 190 11.97 -4.04 12.03
N SER A 191 11.89 -5.21 12.66
CA SER A 191 13.02 -5.79 13.42
C SER A 191 12.89 -7.31 13.49
N ALA A 192 13.97 -7.98 13.91
CA ALA A 192 13.95 -9.42 14.12
C ALA A 192 12.91 -9.85 15.17
N ASN A 193 12.62 -8.99 16.15
CA ASN A 193 11.65 -9.27 17.22
C ASN A 193 10.20 -8.85 16.85
N ASP A 194 10.03 -7.83 16.01
CA ASP A 194 8.72 -7.31 15.59
C ASP A 194 8.19 -7.98 14.32
N GLY A 195 8.96 -8.89 13.77
CA GLY A 195 8.50 -9.83 12.76
C GLY A 195 8.85 -9.49 11.32
N PRO A 196 8.46 -10.41 10.44
CA PRO A 196 8.71 -10.36 9.00
C PRO A 196 7.92 -9.24 8.33
N VAL A 197 8.06 -9.14 7.00
CA VAL A 197 7.18 -8.31 6.17
C VAL A 197 5.73 -8.63 6.48
N SER A 198 4.95 -7.60 6.82
CA SER A 198 3.57 -7.75 7.26
C SER A 198 2.74 -6.49 7.01
N VAL A 199 1.41 -6.65 7.08
CA VAL A 199 0.47 -5.52 7.16
C VAL A 199 0.10 -5.30 8.62
N THR A 200 0.42 -4.11 9.15
CA THR A 200 0.19 -3.72 10.54
C THR A 200 -0.70 -2.47 10.63
N THR A 201 -1.12 -2.10 11.84
CA THR A 201 -1.73 -0.79 12.10
C THR A 201 -0.65 0.27 12.38
N ASP A 202 -1.02 1.53 12.21
CA ASP A 202 -0.12 2.68 12.38
C ASP A 202 -0.02 3.22 13.82
N GLU A 203 -0.78 2.68 14.76
CA GLU A 203 -0.91 3.18 16.14
C GLU A 203 0.44 3.47 16.80
N ARG A 204 1.41 2.57 16.61
CA ARG A 204 2.77 2.73 17.15
C ARG A 204 3.58 3.80 16.42
N TRP A 205 3.34 4.02 15.12
CA TRP A 205 4.24 4.78 14.25
C TRP A 205 3.77 6.21 13.98
N LYS A 206 2.48 6.43 14.05
CA LYS A 206 1.81 7.70 13.79
C LYS A 206 2.31 8.84 14.66
N THR A 207 2.52 8.60 15.94
CA THR A 207 2.97 9.62 16.92
C THR A 207 4.41 10.07 16.68
N ASN A 208 5.22 9.24 16.01
CA ASN A 208 6.62 9.50 15.72
C ASN A 208 6.86 9.82 14.23
N PHE A 209 5.83 10.28 13.52
CA PHE A 209 5.94 10.72 12.13
C PHE A 209 6.90 11.90 12.02
N LEU A 210 7.84 11.83 11.10
CA LEU A 210 8.83 12.88 10.82
C LEU A 210 8.58 13.55 9.47
N SER A 211 8.42 12.77 8.42
CA SER A 211 8.11 13.23 7.06
C SER A 211 7.72 12.04 6.19
N GLY A 212 7.15 12.32 5.02
CA GLY A 212 6.87 11.30 4.00
C GLY A 212 7.28 11.74 2.61
N ARG A 213 7.18 10.81 1.68
CA ARG A 213 7.38 11.02 0.24
C ARG A 213 6.27 10.37 -0.54
N ARG A 214 5.78 11.08 -1.55
CA ARG A 214 4.87 10.58 -2.60
C ARG A 214 5.62 10.62 -3.91
N PRO A 215 6.20 9.49 -4.36
CA PRO A 215 6.90 9.47 -5.63
C PRO A 215 5.96 9.78 -6.81
N ASP A 216 6.46 10.53 -7.76
CA ASP A 216 5.76 10.74 -9.02
C ASP A 216 5.87 9.47 -9.89
N LEU A 217 4.78 8.74 -10.00
CA LEU A 217 4.70 7.50 -10.78
C LEU A 217 4.50 7.75 -12.29
N THR A 218 4.31 8.99 -12.70
CA THR A 218 4.10 9.34 -14.12
C THR A 218 5.41 9.46 -14.91
N VAL A 219 6.52 9.77 -14.23
CA VAL A 219 7.84 10.02 -14.82
C VAL A 219 8.43 8.77 -15.49
N ILE A 220 7.97 7.57 -15.17
CA ILE A 220 8.55 6.29 -15.61
C ILE A 220 8.24 5.95 -17.07
N LYS A 221 7.23 6.56 -17.68
CA LYS A 221 6.86 6.29 -19.08
C LYS A 221 7.89 6.79 -20.11
N GLN A 222 8.95 7.48 -19.67
CA GLN A 222 9.96 8.08 -20.59
C GLN A 222 11.21 7.22 -20.82
N PHE A 223 11.34 6.04 -20.17
CA PHE A 223 12.56 5.21 -20.22
C PHE A 223 12.31 3.74 -20.59
N GLN A 224 11.21 3.44 -21.29
CA GLN A 224 11.01 2.11 -21.89
C GLN A 224 11.30 2.16 -23.39
#